data_21c8968802d7dbf98f9f20e1814d382c
#
_entry.id   21c8968802d7dbf98f9f20e1814d382c
#
_cell.length_a   1.000
_cell.length_b   1.000
_cell.length_c   1.000
_cell.angle_alpha   90.00
_cell.angle_beta   90.00
_cell.angle_gamma   90.00
#
_symmetry.space_group_name_H-M   'P 1'
#
loop_
_entity.id
_entity.type
_entity.pdbx_description
1 polymer ?
#
loop_
_entity_poly.entity_id
_entity_poly.type
_entity_poly.pdbx_seq_one_letter_code
_entity_poly.pdbx_strand_id
1 'polypeptide(L)'
;KPFPEPYLKALAKSGVNPWEVVVIENAPLGVQSAKAAGLFTIAVNTGPLEKLVLTNSGADVVLNSMQELFAEWNVFYQTAINVSN
;
A
#
# COMPACT_ATOMS: atom_id res chain seq x y z
N LYS A 1 -15.91 5.03 -8.55
CA LYS A 1 -15.63 3.72 -8.01
C LYS A 1 -14.18 3.34 -8.23
N PRO A 2 -13.50 2.83 -7.21
CA PRO A 2 -12.11 2.42 -7.39
C PRO A 2 -12.02 1.10 -8.16
N PHE A 3 -11.15 1.06 -9.16
CA PHE A 3 -10.94 -0.13 -9.98
C PHE A 3 -9.53 -0.65 -9.79
N PRO A 4 -9.34 -1.97 -9.75
CA PRO A 4 -8.01 -2.57 -9.57
C PRO A 4 -7.15 -2.56 -10.84
N GLU A 5 -7.72 -2.26 -12.00
CA GLU A 5 -7.05 -2.42 -13.29
C GLU A 5 -5.66 -1.79 -13.39
N PRO A 6 -5.44 -0.54 -12.92
CA PRO A 6 -4.09 0.02 -13.03
C PRO A 6 -3.03 -0.83 -12.33
N TYR A 7 -3.37 -1.36 -11.16
CA TYR A 7 -2.45 -2.21 -10.41
C TYR A 7 -2.28 -3.59 -11.05
N LEU A 8 -3.37 -4.15 -11.55
CA LEU A 8 -3.30 -5.44 -12.24
C LEU A 8 -2.45 -5.36 -13.51
N LYS A 9 -2.56 -4.25 -14.26
CA LYS A 9 -1.72 -4.02 -15.44
C LYS A 9 -0.25 -3.90 -15.06
N ALA A 10 0.04 -3.16 -13.99
CA ALA A 10 1.41 -2.99 -13.52
C ALA A 10 2.02 -4.34 -13.12
N LEU A 11 1.26 -5.16 -12.42
CA LEU A 11 1.70 -6.50 -12.05
C LEU A 11 2.02 -7.35 -13.28
N ALA A 12 1.12 -7.34 -14.25
CA ALA A 12 1.30 -8.12 -15.46
C ALA A 12 2.56 -7.71 -16.21
N LYS A 13 2.85 -6.41 -16.28
CA LYS A 13 4.04 -5.89 -16.94
C LYS A 13 5.32 -6.20 -16.19
N SER A 14 5.27 -6.16 -14.86
CA SER A 14 6.47 -6.35 -14.04
C SER A 14 6.88 -7.81 -13.92
N GLY A 15 5.94 -8.73 -14.11
CA GLY A 15 6.21 -10.16 -13.95
C GLY A 15 6.36 -10.60 -12.51
N VAL A 16 6.06 -9.73 -11.53
CA VAL A 16 6.14 -10.11 -10.11
C VAL A 16 4.79 -10.62 -9.63
N ASN A 17 4.83 -11.39 -8.56
CA ASN A 17 3.61 -11.92 -7.95
C ASN A 17 3.01 -10.87 -7.00
N PRO A 18 1.68 -10.90 -6.78
CA PRO A 18 1.04 -9.92 -5.89
C PRO A 18 1.67 -9.87 -4.49
N TRP A 19 2.08 -11.00 -3.94
CA TRP A 19 2.66 -11.05 -2.60
C TRP A 19 4.09 -10.50 -2.54
N GLU A 20 4.67 -10.14 -3.68
CA GLU A 20 6.00 -9.55 -3.75
C GLU A 20 5.95 -8.02 -3.83
N VAL A 21 4.75 -7.44 -3.77
CA VAL A 21 4.53 -6.02 -4.02
C VAL A 21 3.96 -5.34 -2.79
N VAL A 22 4.48 -4.17 -2.48
CA VAL A 22 3.92 -3.26 -1.48
C VAL A 22 3.53 -1.98 -2.19
N VAL A 23 2.29 -1.55 -2.01
CA VAL A 23 1.80 -0.31 -2.60
C VAL A 23 1.86 0.80 -1.56
N ILE A 24 2.36 1.96 -1.96
CA ILE A 24 2.38 3.16 -1.12
C ILE A 24 1.46 4.18 -1.76
N GLU A 25 0.44 4.58 -1.02
CA GLU A 25 -0.60 5.49 -1.51
C GLU A 25 -0.88 6.58 -0.51
N ASN A 26 -1.43 7.70 -0.99
CA ASN A 26 -1.79 8.81 -0.13
C ASN A 26 -3.25 9.25 -0.28
N ALA A 27 -4.03 8.53 -1.05
CA ALA A 27 -5.43 8.87 -1.32
C ALA A 27 -6.34 7.67 -1.07
N PRO A 28 -7.56 7.90 -0.53
CA PRO A 28 -8.48 6.81 -0.24
C PRO A 28 -8.82 5.96 -1.47
N LEU A 29 -9.04 6.58 -2.63
CA LEU A 29 -9.37 5.83 -3.84
C LEU A 29 -8.20 4.96 -4.30
N GLY A 30 -6.96 5.47 -4.18
CA GLY A 30 -5.78 4.69 -4.50
C GLY A 30 -5.65 3.48 -3.58
N VAL A 31 -5.88 3.66 -2.29
CA VAL A 31 -5.86 2.56 -1.32
C VAL A 31 -6.90 1.51 -1.70
N GLN A 32 -8.13 1.94 -2.01
CA GLN A 32 -9.20 1.02 -2.36
C GLN A 32 -8.87 0.23 -3.63
N SER A 33 -8.28 0.90 -4.63
CA SER A 33 -7.88 0.24 -5.88
C SER A 33 -6.79 -0.79 -5.64
N ALA A 34 -5.79 -0.46 -4.84
CA ALA A 34 -4.70 -1.37 -4.51
C ALA A 34 -5.23 -2.59 -3.75
N LYS A 35 -6.13 -2.38 -2.79
CA LYS A 35 -6.72 -3.48 -2.03
C LYS A 35 -7.62 -4.34 -2.93
N ALA A 36 -8.35 -3.73 -3.86
CA ALA A 36 -9.15 -4.48 -4.82
C ALA A 36 -8.28 -5.37 -5.71
N ALA A 37 -7.03 -4.98 -5.94
CA ALA A 37 -6.06 -5.80 -6.67
C ALA A 37 -5.39 -6.86 -5.79
N GLY A 38 -5.70 -6.90 -4.50
CA GLY A 38 -5.14 -7.88 -3.58
C GLY A 38 -3.74 -7.57 -3.09
N LEU A 39 -3.34 -6.29 -3.09
CA LEU A 39 -1.98 -5.90 -2.75
C LEU A 39 -1.87 -5.33 -1.33
N PHE A 40 -0.77 -5.63 -0.65
CA PHE A 40 -0.47 -5.02 0.63
C PHE A 40 -0.27 -3.53 0.44
N THR A 41 -0.99 -2.70 1.20
CA THR A 41 -1.03 -1.26 0.98
C THR A 41 -0.67 -0.48 2.23
N ILE A 42 0.36 0.35 2.12
CA ILE A 42 0.74 1.32 3.13
C ILE A 42 0.23 2.67 2.68
N ALA A 43 -0.64 3.29 3.48
CA ALA A 43 -1.12 4.64 3.21
C ALA A 43 -0.29 5.64 4.00
N VAL A 44 0.13 6.71 3.33
CA VAL A 44 0.86 7.81 3.97
C VAL A 44 -0.06 9.02 3.97
N ASN A 45 -0.40 9.50 5.15
CA ASN A 45 -1.33 10.62 5.29
C ASN A 45 -0.59 11.95 5.12
N THR A 46 -0.42 12.35 3.86
CA THR A 46 0.27 13.61 3.52
C THR A 46 -0.68 14.78 3.33
N GLY A 47 -1.98 14.54 3.39
CA GLY A 47 -3.00 15.55 3.16
C GLY A 47 -3.77 15.91 4.43
N PRO A 48 -4.85 16.68 4.27
CA PRO A 48 -5.66 17.13 5.41
C PRO A 48 -6.64 16.09 5.94
N LEU A 49 -6.69 14.92 5.33
CA LEU A 49 -7.62 13.87 5.75
C LEU A 49 -7.23 13.29 7.10
N GLU A 50 -8.23 12.84 7.83
CA GLU A 50 -7.99 12.12 9.06
C GLU A 50 -7.46 10.72 8.74
N LYS A 51 -6.59 10.23 9.61
CA LYS A 51 -5.98 8.91 9.48
C LYS A 51 -7.03 7.81 9.32
N LEU A 52 -8.16 7.96 10.00
CA LEU A 52 -9.25 6.98 9.97
C LEU A 52 -9.82 6.79 8.56
N VAL A 53 -9.83 7.84 7.75
CA VAL A 53 -10.34 7.75 6.38
C VAL A 53 -9.51 6.75 5.57
N LEU A 54 -8.18 6.80 5.71
CA LEU A 54 -7.30 5.87 5.01
C LEU A 54 -7.42 4.46 5.57
N THR A 55 -7.56 4.32 6.87
CA THR A 55 -7.79 3.02 7.50
C THR A 55 -9.09 2.40 7.00
N ASN A 56 -10.15 3.18 6.94
CA ASN A 56 -11.46 2.71 6.49
C ASN A 56 -11.47 2.39 4.99
N SER A 57 -10.54 2.94 4.23
CA SER A 57 -10.37 2.60 2.81
C SER A 57 -9.70 1.24 2.61
N GLY A 58 -9.20 0.64 3.68
CA GLY A 58 -8.65 -0.70 3.64
C GLY A 58 -7.14 -0.79 3.74
N ALA A 59 -6.45 0.32 4.01
CA ALA A 59 -5.00 0.30 4.15
C ALA A 59 -4.57 -0.67 5.25
N ASP A 60 -3.54 -1.44 4.98
CA ASP A 60 -2.98 -2.38 5.96
C ASP A 60 -2.20 -1.63 7.04
N VAL A 61 -1.54 -0.54 6.64
CA VAL A 61 -0.77 0.32 7.54
C VAL A 61 -1.04 1.76 7.15
N VAL A 62 -1.21 2.64 8.14
CA VAL A 62 -1.35 4.09 7.89
C VAL A 62 -0.25 4.81 8.65
N LEU A 63 0.56 5.57 7.92
CA LEU A 63 1.65 6.36 8.46
C LEU A 63 1.32 7.84 8.32
N ASN A 64 1.93 8.67 9.17
CA ASN A 64 1.63 10.10 9.21
C ASN A 64 2.47 10.91 8.23
N SER A 65 3.59 10.36 7.75
CA SER A 65 4.49 11.10 6.86
C SER A 65 5.40 10.14 6.12
N MET A 66 6.04 10.67 5.07
CA MET A 66 7.06 9.91 4.35
C MET A 66 8.29 9.66 5.23
N GLN A 67 8.59 10.57 6.16
CA GLN A 67 9.68 10.37 7.10
C GLN A 67 9.43 9.17 8.00
N GLU A 68 8.19 9.00 8.43
CA GLU A 68 7.81 7.82 9.22
C GLU A 68 7.98 6.55 8.40
N LEU A 69 7.62 6.60 7.11
CA LEU A 69 7.83 5.45 6.23
C LEU A 69 9.30 5.07 6.13
N PHE A 70 10.19 6.07 5.95
CA PHE A 70 11.62 5.79 5.88
C PHE A 70 12.15 5.23 7.19
N ALA A 71 11.69 5.75 8.32
CA ALA A 71 12.11 5.27 9.63
C ALA A 71 11.71 3.81 9.86
N GLU A 72 10.55 3.41 9.34
CA GLU A 72 10.02 2.06 9.53
C GLU A 72 10.37 1.09 8.40
N TRP A 73 11.07 1.57 7.37
CA TRP A 73 11.31 0.77 6.16
C TRP A 73 11.97 -0.57 6.43
N ASN A 74 12.97 -0.60 7.29
CA ASN A 74 13.67 -1.84 7.60
C ASN A 74 12.75 -2.89 8.22
N VAL A 75 11.81 -2.45 9.06
CA VAL A 75 10.85 -3.35 9.69
C VAL A 75 9.96 -3.98 8.63
N PHE A 76 9.42 -3.16 7.71
CA PHE A 76 8.56 -3.66 6.64
C PHE A 76 9.33 -4.61 5.73
N TYR A 77 10.55 -4.24 5.36
CA TYR A 77 11.38 -5.06 4.48
C TYR A 77 11.70 -6.41 5.10
N GLN A 78 12.11 -6.42 6.37
CA GLN A 78 12.43 -7.67 7.08
C GLN A 78 11.20 -8.55 7.22
N THR A 79 10.05 -7.96 7.48
CA THR A 79 8.80 -8.71 7.57
C THR A 79 8.46 -9.37 6.24
N ALA A 80 8.61 -8.64 5.13
CA ALA A 80 8.34 -9.17 3.80
C ALA A 80 9.27 -10.34 3.46
N ILE A 81 10.56 -10.22 3.78
CA ILE A 81 11.53 -11.29 3.56
C ILE A 81 11.16 -12.53 4.37
N ASN A 82 10.82 -12.34 5.65
CA ASN A 82 10.48 -13.46 6.53
C ASN A 82 9.23 -14.19 6.05
N VAL A 83 8.25 -13.45 5.54
CA VAL A 83 7.03 -14.05 4.99
C VAL A 83 7.33 -14.82 3.70
N SER A 84 8.25 -14.30 2.88
CA SER A 84 8.62 -14.92 1.60
C SER A 84 9.42 -16.21 1.78
N ASN A 85 10.08 -16.33 2.90
CA ASN A 85 10.90 -17.52 3.19
C ASN A 85 10.07 -18.61 3.87
#